data_dd956e8bb1c424cae9c73429a3b030c8
#
_entry.id   dd956e8bb1c424cae9c73429a3b030c8
#
_cell.length_a   1.000
_cell.length_b   1.000
_cell.length_c   1.000
_cell.angle_alpha   90.00
_cell.angle_beta   90.00
_cell.angle_gamma   90.00
#
_symmetry.space_group_name_H-M   'P 1'
#
loop_
_entity.id
_entity.type
_entity.pdbx_description
1 polymer ?
#
loop_
_entity_poly.entity_id
_entity_poly.type
_entity_poly.pdbx_seq_one_letter_code
_entity_poly.pdbx_strand_id
1 'polypeptide(L)'
;ACDCTDRITSQRAQYLKSIGINYVGRYITGYWAVSISEISLILEAGMKFVPIFERSGNDLSGNMDVTDASYFTHEQGRQDALYAASTAQELGLPENTTIYFAVDFDAYDFEVDSNILEYFRALSVYLLHYNVGIYGPRNVCTRVSNAGYAKTSYVADMSTGFSGNIGVRIPSNWAFDQFYETSYGSGDSQINIDKVM
;
A
#
# COMPACT_ATOMS: atom_id res chain seq x y z
N ALA A 1 -12.21 -7.09 -0.21
CA ALA A 1 -11.02 -6.79 0.59
C ALA A 1 -11.23 -5.51 1.42
N CYS A 2 -10.30 -5.20 2.31
CA CYS A 2 -10.21 -3.90 2.98
C CYS A 2 -8.76 -3.58 3.28
N ASP A 3 -8.47 -2.31 3.53
CA ASP A 3 -7.28 -1.87 4.27
C ASP A 3 -7.67 -0.93 5.40
N CYS A 4 -6.77 -0.70 6.35
CA CYS A 4 -7.03 0.14 7.50
C CYS A 4 -5.76 0.52 8.26
N THR A 5 -5.84 1.62 9.01
CA THR A 5 -4.87 2.02 10.03
C THR A 5 -5.18 1.37 11.38
N ASP A 6 -6.43 1.03 11.64
CA ASP A 6 -6.89 0.40 12.87
C ASP A 6 -6.23 -0.97 13.08
N ARG A 7 -5.74 -1.21 14.30
CA ARG A 7 -5.11 -2.48 14.68
C ARG A 7 -6.13 -3.62 14.61
N ILE A 8 -5.76 -4.75 14.00
CA ILE A 8 -6.58 -5.95 13.94
C ILE A 8 -6.44 -6.74 15.25
N THR A 9 -7.53 -6.78 16.00
CA THR A 9 -7.70 -7.67 17.17
C THR A 9 -8.38 -8.97 16.76
N SER A 10 -8.42 -9.96 17.64
CA SER A 10 -9.12 -11.23 17.39
C SER A 10 -10.59 -10.99 17.05
N GLN A 11 -11.28 -10.11 17.80
CA GLN A 11 -12.68 -9.77 17.56
C GLN A 11 -12.90 -9.10 16.20
N ARG A 12 -12.02 -8.13 15.84
CA ARG A 12 -12.05 -7.47 14.55
C ARG A 12 -11.79 -8.43 13.40
N ALA A 13 -10.78 -9.32 13.53
CA ALA A 13 -10.47 -10.33 12.52
C ALA A 13 -11.66 -11.28 12.27
N GLN A 14 -12.27 -11.81 13.33
CA GLN A 14 -13.43 -12.66 13.23
C GLN A 14 -14.63 -11.95 12.60
N TYR A 15 -14.86 -10.69 12.98
CA TYR A 15 -15.94 -9.89 12.42
C TYR A 15 -15.72 -9.60 10.94
N LEU A 16 -14.54 -9.13 10.54
CA LEU A 16 -14.21 -8.89 9.13
C LEU A 16 -14.40 -10.14 8.28
N LYS A 17 -13.96 -11.30 8.78
CA LYS A 17 -14.18 -12.56 8.09
C LYS A 17 -15.66 -12.90 7.95
N SER A 18 -16.47 -12.67 8.99
CA SER A 18 -17.91 -12.95 8.99
C SER A 18 -18.70 -12.13 7.96
N ILE A 19 -18.23 -10.94 7.63
CA ILE A 19 -18.82 -10.07 6.59
C ILE A 19 -18.20 -10.28 5.20
N GLY A 20 -17.39 -11.34 5.02
CA GLY A 20 -16.86 -11.75 3.72
C GLY A 20 -15.54 -11.11 3.31
N ILE A 21 -14.83 -10.41 4.20
CA ILE A 21 -13.48 -9.92 3.92
C ILE A 21 -12.51 -11.10 3.82
N ASN A 22 -11.72 -11.15 2.76
CA ASN A 22 -10.73 -12.21 2.52
C ASN A 22 -9.29 -11.69 2.45
N TYR A 23 -9.10 -10.38 2.25
CA TYR A 23 -7.79 -9.73 2.20
C TYR A 23 -7.81 -8.49 3.08
N VAL A 24 -6.76 -8.32 3.88
CA VAL A 24 -6.60 -7.18 4.78
C VAL A 24 -5.27 -6.50 4.49
N GLY A 25 -5.34 -5.28 3.96
CA GLY A 25 -4.21 -4.38 3.77
C GLY A 25 -3.82 -3.72 5.08
N ARG A 26 -2.52 -3.77 5.41
CA ARG A 26 -1.97 -3.06 6.56
C ARG A 26 -0.58 -2.54 6.24
N TYR A 27 -0.23 -1.43 6.88
CA TYR A 27 1.09 -0.82 6.75
C TYR A 27 2.16 -1.67 7.41
N ILE A 28 3.29 -1.86 6.74
CA ILE A 28 4.46 -2.56 7.31
C ILE A 28 5.48 -1.60 7.91
N THR A 29 5.28 -0.29 7.75
CA THR A 29 6.15 0.78 8.27
C THR A 29 5.32 1.87 8.94
N GLY A 30 5.99 2.77 9.65
CA GLY A 30 5.36 3.94 10.23
C GLY A 30 4.62 3.71 11.54
N TYR A 31 3.88 4.72 11.93
CA TYR A 31 3.14 4.72 13.21
C TYR A 31 2.10 3.59 13.30
N TRP A 32 1.48 3.23 12.17
CA TRP A 32 0.46 2.17 12.09
C TRP A 32 1.02 0.81 11.66
N ALA A 33 2.33 0.62 11.79
CA ALA A 33 2.97 -0.63 11.38
C ALA A 33 2.35 -1.85 12.07
N VAL A 34 2.08 -2.87 11.26
CA VAL A 34 1.55 -4.15 11.70
C VAL A 34 2.59 -4.93 12.51
N SER A 35 2.16 -5.70 13.49
CA SER A 35 3.01 -6.64 14.21
C SER A 35 2.84 -8.09 13.71
N ILE A 36 3.82 -8.95 13.98
CA ILE A 36 3.75 -10.39 13.68
C ILE A 36 2.49 -11.01 14.30
N SER A 37 2.16 -10.63 15.55
CA SER A 37 0.97 -11.14 16.24
C SER A 37 -0.33 -10.71 15.55
N GLU A 38 -0.36 -9.52 14.98
CA GLU A 38 -1.53 -9.03 14.22
C GLU A 38 -1.66 -9.77 12.88
N ILE A 39 -0.55 -10.01 12.17
CA ILE A 39 -0.54 -10.83 10.95
C ILE A 39 -1.08 -12.24 11.27
N SER A 40 -0.64 -12.85 12.39
CA SER A 40 -1.13 -14.16 12.82
C SER A 40 -2.64 -14.18 13.00
N LEU A 41 -3.23 -13.15 13.65
CA LEU A 41 -4.69 -13.04 13.80
C LEU A 41 -5.45 -12.95 12.48
N ILE A 42 -4.88 -12.23 11.49
CA ILE A 42 -5.46 -12.15 10.14
C ILE A 42 -5.47 -13.53 9.48
N LEU A 43 -4.33 -14.23 9.53
CA LEU A 43 -4.17 -15.55 8.92
C LEU A 43 -5.01 -16.63 9.61
N GLU A 44 -5.05 -16.64 10.95
CA GLU A 44 -5.86 -17.57 11.76
C GLU A 44 -7.37 -17.40 11.49
N ALA A 45 -7.83 -16.19 11.21
CA ALA A 45 -9.21 -15.94 10.79
C ALA A 45 -9.49 -16.40 9.34
N GLY A 46 -8.51 -16.97 8.62
CA GLY A 46 -8.65 -17.44 7.25
C GLY A 46 -8.67 -16.30 6.21
N MET A 47 -8.07 -15.16 6.53
CA MET A 47 -7.84 -14.05 5.60
C MET A 47 -6.39 -14.02 5.14
N LYS A 48 -6.10 -13.22 4.11
CA LYS A 48 -4.75 -12.98 3.61
C LYS A 48 -4.31 -11.57 3.98
N PHE A 49 -3.05 -11.43 4.33
CA PHE A 49 -2.41 -10.15 4.59
C PHE A 49 -1.87 -9.54 3.30
N VAL A 50 -2.07 -8.23 3.13
CA VAL A 50 -1.57 -7.44 1.99
C VAL A 50 -0.67 -6.33 2.54
N PRO A 51 0.65 -6.39 2.32
CA PRO A 51 1.58 -5.40 2.87
C PRO A 51 1.56 -4.11 2.06
N ILE A 52 1.36 -2.98 2.76
CA ILE A 52 1.46 -1.63 2.21
C ILE A 52 2.70 -0.97 2.83
N PHE A 53 3.55 -0.40 1.99
CA PHE A 53 4.70 0.37 2.40
C PHE A 53 4.41 1.85 2.18
N GLU A 54 4.35 2.58 3.28
CA GLU A 54 4.20 4.03 3.30
C GLU A 54 4.97 4.60 4.48
N ARG A 55 5.82 5.57 4.21
CA ARG A 55 6.56 6.25 5.28
C ARG A 55 5.89 7.58 5.59
N SER A 56 5.67 7.86 6.85
CA SER A 56 5.17 9.15 7.33
C SER A 56 6.34 10.09 7.69
N GLY A 57 6.07 11.37 7.75
CA GLY A 57 7.07 12.37 8.16
C GLY A 57 7.70 12.13 9.53
N ASN A 58 7.07 11.32 10.38
CA ASN A 58 7.62 10.92 11.69
C ASN A 58 8.68 9.80 11.59
N ASP A 59 8.74 9.09 10.46
CA ASP A 59 9.70 8.00 10.23
C ASP A 59 10.96 8.47 9.52
N LEU A 60 10.95 9.70 9.03
CA LEU A 60 11.99 10.27 8.20
C LEU A 60 12.75 11.32 8.98
N SER A 61 14.08 11.26 8.94
CA SER A 61 14.92 12.35 9.40
C SER A 61 14.78 13.53 8.43
N GLY A 62 14.01 14.54 8.80
CA GLY A 62 13.75 15.73 7.98
C GLY A 62 12.28 15.89 7.59
N ASN A 63 11.95 16.99 6.92
CA ASN A 63 10.59 17.31 6.48
C ASN A 63 10.18 16.60 5.17
N MET A 64 10.63 15.35 4.95
CA MET A 64 10.23 14.60 3.77
C MET A 64 8.90 13.90 4.02
N ASP A 65 7.94 14.12 3.15
CA ASP A 65 6.60 13.55 3.22
C ASP A 65 6.31 12.78 1.93
N VAL A 66 5.75 11.58 2.07
CA VAL A 66 5.29 10.76 0.94
C VAL A 66 4.13 11.39 0.16
N THR A 67 3.60 12.50 0.65
CA THR A 67 2.58 13.33 0.00
C THR A 67 3.18 14.44 -0.88
N ASP A 68 4.51 14.46 -1.07
CA ASP A 68 5.22 15.42 -1.90
C ASP A 68 6.13 14.72 -2.91
N ALA A 69 6.12 15.20 -4.15
CA ALA A 69 6.91 14.62 -5.24
C ALA A 69 8.42 14.59 -4.95
N SER A 70 8.94 15.51 -4.15
CA SER A 70 10.36 15.56 -3.80
C SER A 70 10.86 14.36 -2.99
N TYR A 71 9.96 13.64 -2.32
CA TYR A 71 10.27 12.38 -1.67
C TYR A 71 10.70 11.30 -2.68
N PHE A 72 10.05 11.24 -3.84
CA PHE A 72 10.19 10.18 -4.82
C PHE A 72 11.44 10.39 -5.68
N THR A 73 12.59 10.06 -5.11
CA THR A 73 13.88 10.07 -5.83
C THR A 73 14.39 8.65 -6.04
N HIS A 74 15.29 8.46 -7.02
CA HIS A 74 15.94 7.15 -7.22
C HIS A 74 16.66 6.65 -5.95
N GLU A 75 17.36 7.54 -5.24
CA GLU A 75 18.08 7.17 -4.02
C GLU A 75 17.09 6.79 -2.90
N GLN A 76 15.98 7.52 -2.75
CA GLN A 76 14.94 7.16 -1.78
C GLN A 76 14.31 5.80 -2.14
N GLY A 77 14.04 5.53 -3.41
CA GLY A 77 13.54 4.24 -3.86
C GLY A 77 14.50 3.08 -3.54
N ARG A 78 15.81 3.31 -3.67
CA ARG A 78 16.83 2.34 -3.26
C ARG A 78 16.79 2.08 -1.75
N GLN A 79 16.72 3.12 -0.94
CA GLN A 79 16.66 3.00 0.53
C GLN A 79 15.38 2.29 0.98
N ASP A 80 14.25 2.67 0.40
CA ASP A 80 12.95 2.09 0.73
C ASP A 80 12.84 0.62 0.30
N ALA A 81 13.42 0.25 -0.84
CA ALA A 81 13.50 -1.14 -1.26
C ALA A 81 14.23 -2.02 -0.23
N LEU A 82 15.40 -1.56 0.23
CA LEU A 82 16.19 -2.29 1.23
C LEU A 82 15.46 -2.35 2.58
N TYR A 83 14.85 -1.25 3.00
CA TYR A 83 14.08 -1.20 4.25
C TYR A 83 12.83 -2.08 4.18
N ALA A 84 12.07 -2.02 3.08
CA ALA A 84 10.89 -2.86 2.88
C ALA A 84 11.26 -4.35 2.87
N ALA A 85 12.36 -4.73 2.21
CA ALA A 85 12.82 -6.12 2.18
C ALA A 85 13.22 -6.63 3.58
N SER A 86 13.98 -5.84 4.36
CA SER A 86 14.33 -6.17 5.75
C SER A 86 13.09 -6.32 6.63
N THR A 87 12.18 -5.35 6.56
CA THR A 87 10.93 -5.38 7.35
C THR A 87 10.05 -6.57 6.97
N ALA A 88 9.91 -6.87 5.69
CA ALA A 88 9.13 -8.03 5.23
C ALA A 88 9.74 -9.35 5.73
N GLN A 89 11.07 -9.47 5.74
CA GLN A 89 11.77 -10.63 6.29
C GLN A 89 11.56 -10.74 7.81
N GLU A 90 11.67 -9.65 8.56
CA GLU A 90 11.43 -9.61 10.00
C GLU A 90 9.98 -9.99 10.35
N LEU A 91 9.01 -9.59 9.52
CA LEU A 91 7.61 -9.98 9.65
C LEU A 91 7.32 -11.42 9.20
N GLY A 92 8.31 -12.13 8.65
CA GLY A 92 8.14 -13.51 8.17
C GLY A 92 7.33 -13.63 6.89
N LEU A 93 7.28 -12.58 6.05
CA LEU A 93 6.54 -12.63 4.79
C LEU A 93 7.24 -13.56 3.78
N PRO A 94 6.50 -14.43 3.08
CA PRO A 94 7.08 -15.32 2.08
C PRO A 94 7.75 -14.54 0.93
N GLU A 95 8.81 -15.12 0.36
CA GLU A 95 9.39 -14.61 -0.89
C GLU A 95 8.32 -14.51 -2.00
N ASN A 96 8.49 -13.57 -2.90
CA ASN A 96 7.55 -13.23 -3.96
C ASN A 96 6.23 -12.61 -3.47
N THR A 97 6.08 -12.27 -2.17
CA THR A 97 5.00 -11.40 -1.72
C THR A 97 5.11 -10.05 -2.43
N THR A 98 3.98 -9.51 -2.90
CA THR A 98 3.94 -8.16 -3.47
C THR A 98 3.77 -7.15 -2.34
N ILE A 99 4.69 -6.18 -2.24
CA ILE A 99 4.63 -5.05 -1.32
C ILE A 99 4.17 -3.83 -2.12
N TYR A 100 3.09 -3.19 -1.69
CA TYR A 100 2.50 -2.03 -2.36
C TYR A 100 3.10 -0.74 -1.81
N PHE A 101 3.86 -0.03 -2.65
CA PHE A 101 4.48 1.25 -2.29
C PHE A 101 3.51 2.38 -2.61
N ALA A 102 3.22 3.21 -1.59
CA ALA A 102 2.21 4.24 -1.68
C ALA A 102 2.73 5.52 -2.35
N VAL A 103 1.88 6.06 -3.24
CA VAL A 103 1.93 7.41 -3.77
C VAL A 103 0.58 8.04 -3.44
N ASP A 104 0.48 8.67 -2.28
CA ASP A 104 -0.79 9.13 -1.72
C ASP A 104 -0.93 10.66 -1.81
N PHE A 105 -0.78 11.18 -3.04
CA PHE A 105 -1.04 12.58 -3.36
C PHE A 105 -1.46 12.74 -4.82
N ASP A 106 -2.04 13.90 -5.15
CA ASP A 106 -2.45 14.25 -6.52
C ASP A 106 -1.24 14.64 -7.38
N ALA A 107 -0.49 13.64 -7.83
CA ALA A 107 0.72 13.82 -8.63
C ALA A 107 0.39 14.30 -10.04
N TYR A 108 1.00 15.41 -10.47
CA TYR A 108 0.93 15.88 -11.84
C TYR A 108 1.81 15.03 -12.79
N ASP A 109 1.49 15.05 -14.08
CA ASP A 109 2.19 14.26 -15.09
C ASP A 109 3.71 14.45 -15.07
N PHE A 110 4.19 15.68 -14.91
CA PHE A 110 5.62 15.95 -14.86
C PHE A 110 6.29 15.38 -13.60
N GLU A 111 5.58 15.31 -12.46
CA GLU A 111 6.08 14.71 -11.22
C GLU A 111 6.14 13.19 -11.34
N VAL A 112 5.17 12.61 -12.03
CA VAL A 112 5.22 11.17 -12.32
C VAL A 112 6.45 10.86 -13.17
N ASP A 113 6.72 11.65 -14.23
CA ASP A 113 7.85 11.40 -15.13
C ASP A 113 9.21 11.67 -14.48
N SER A 114 9.35 12.76 -13.73
CA SER A 114 10.66 13.19 -13.21
C SER A 114 11.01 12.56 -11.87
N ASN A 115 10.02 12.14 -11.07
CA ASN A 115 10.21 11.71 -9.70
C ASN A 115 9.72 10.26 -9.48
N ILE A 116 8.43 10.01 -9.66
CA ILE A 116 7.81 8.74 -9.28
C ILE A 116 8.37 7.58 -10.10
N LEU A 117 8.53 7.73 -11.41
CA LEU A 117 9.11 6.67 -12.25
C LEU A 117 10.55 6.34 -11.86
N GLU A 118 11.38 7.34 -11.50
CA GLU A 118 12.74 7.10 -11.04
C GLU A 118 12.79 6.36 -9.69
N TYR A 119 11.87 6.71 -8.77
CA TYR A 119 11.72 5.99 -7.51
C TYR A 119 11.34 4.51 -7.74
N PHE A 120 10.32 4.24 -8.56
CA PHE A 120 9.88 2.88 -8.86
C PHE A 120 10.91 2.10 -9.70
N ARG A 121 11.70 2.77 -10.52
CA ARG A 121 12.84 2.15 -11.21
C ARG A 121 13.85 1.62 -10.19
N ALA A 122 14.15 2.40 -9.16
CA ALA A 122 15.03 1.93 -8.08
C ALA A 122 14.41 0.76 -7.30
N LEU A 123 13.13 0.85 -6.92
CA LEU A 123 12.44 -0.26 -6.27
C LEU A 123 12.54 -1.55 -7.08
N SER A 124 12.33 -1.50 -8.39
CA SER A 124 12.37 -2.68 -9.26
C SER A 124 13.75 -3.35 -9.35
N VAL A 125 14.82 -2.60 -9.05
CA VAL A 125 16.20 -3.09 -9.05
C VAL A 125 16.62 -3.61 -7.67
N TYR A 126 16.22 -2.92 -6.61
CA TYR A 126 16.77 -3.15 -5.27
C TYR A 126 15.86 -3.92 -4.31
N LEU A 127 14.56 -4.08 -4.63
CA LEU A 127 13.64 -4.90 -3.83
C LEU A 127 13.86 -6.39 -4.15
N LEU A 128 14.87 -6.98 -3.52
CA LEU A 128 15.20 -8.40 -3.72
C LEU A 128 14.21 -9.29 -2.98
N HIS A 129 13.91 -10.46 -3.56
CA HIS A 129 13.03 -11.52 -3.02
C HIS A 129 11.54 -11.18 -2.94
N TYR A 130 11.13 -9.93 -3.18
CA TYR A 130 9.75 -9.47 -3.15
C TYR A 130 9.35 -8.82 -4.47
N ASN A 131 8.05 -8.73 -4.73
CA ASN A 131 7.55 -8.04 -5.90
C ASN A 131 7.17 -6.59 -5.55
N VAL A 132 7.46 -5.68 -6.46
CA VAL A 132 6.97 -4.30 -6.37
C VAL A 132 5.51 -4.25 -6.78
N GLY A 133 4.66 -3.68 -5.93
CA GLY A 133 3.32 -3.21 -6.24
C GLY A 133 3.29 -1.69 -6.16
N ILE A 134 2.37 -1.06 -6.88
CA ILE A 134 2.08 0.38 -6.79
C ILE A 134 0.73 0.59 -6.11
N TYR A 135 0.67 1.45 -5.09
CA TYR A 135 -0.58 2.00 -4.53
C TYR A 135 -0.67 3.48 -4.88
N GLY A 136 -1.80 3.90 -5.46
CA GLY A 136 -2.01 5.32 -5.78
C GLY A 136 -3.08 5.56 -6.84
N PRO A 137 -3.15 6.80 -7.37
CA PRO A 137 -4.11 7.17 -8.41
C PRO A 137 -3.92 6.37 -9.70
N ARG A 138 -4.98 6.22 -10.50
CA ARG A 138 -5.01 5.45 -11.76
C ARG A 138 -3.91 5.83 -12.72
N ASN A 139 -3.64 7.15 -12.89
CA ASN A 139 -2.59 7.64 -13.75
C ASN A 139 -1.20 7.14 -13.30
N VAL A 140 -0.87 7.29 -12.03
CA VAL A 140 0.39 6.83 -11.43
C VAL A 140 0.52 5.32 -11.58
N CYS A 141 -0.49 4.56 -11.16
CA CYS A 141 -0.54 3.10 -11.29
C CYS A 141 -0.30 2.66 -12.74
N THR A 142 -0.98 3.28 -13.70
CA THR A 142 -0.84 2.96 -15.13
C THR A 142 0.57 3.21 -15.64
N ARG A 143 1.16 4.36 -15.31
CA ARG A 143 2.47 4.75 -15.84
C ARG A 143 3.61 3.91 -15.23
N VAL A 144 3.59 3.68 -13.93
CA VAL A 144 4.55 2.81 -13.25
C VAL A 144 4.48 1.37 -13.79
N SER A 145 3.26 0.85 -13.99
CA SER A 145 3.03 -0.49 -14.53
C SER A 145 3.47 -0.61 -16.00
N ASN A 146 3.16 0.38 -16.83
CA ASN A 146 3.57 0.40 -18.24
C ASN A 146 5.10 0.50 -18.39
N ALA A 147 5.79 1.15 -17.44
CA ALA A 147 7.25 1.17 -17.39
C ALA A 147 7.85 -0.18 -16.97
N GLY A 148 7.03 -1.14 -16.54
CA GLY A 148 7.47 -2.47 -16.08
C GLY A 148 8.03 -2.50 -14.66
N TYR A 149 7.81 -1.43 -13.87
CA TYR A 149 8.39 -1.32 -12.52
C TYR A 149 7.50 -1.90 -11.42
N ALA A 150 6.21 -2.09 -11.68
CA ALA A 150 5.31 -2.74 -10.74
C ALA A 150 4.59 -3.94 -11.35
N LYS A 151 4.45 -5.01 -10.58
CA LYS A 151 3.78 -6.24 -10.98
C LYS A 151 2.26 -6.10 -11.00
N THR A 152 1.71 -5.45 -9.98
CA THR A 152 0.28 -5.21 -9.81
C THR A 152 0.02 -3.84 -9.21
N SER A 153 -1.20 -3.34 -9.42
CA SER A 153 -1.65 -2.04 -8.92
C SER A 153 -2.71 -2.18 -7.82
N TYR A 154 -2.59 -1.37 -6.82
CA TYR A 154 -3.57 -1.09 -5.78
C TYR A 154 -4.09 0.34 -6.03
N VAL A 155 -5.28 0.46 -6.58
CA VAL A 155 -5.80 1.73 -7.07
C VAL A 155 -6.51 2.47 -5.94
N ALA A 156 -6.21 3.75 -5.75
CA ALA A 156 -6.83 4.62 -4.76
C ALA A 156 -7.99 5.43 -5.38
N ASP A 157 -9.06 4.75 -5.84
CA ASP A 157 -10.23 5.40 -6.44
C ASP A 157 -11.06 6.20 -5.45
N MET A 158 -10.92 5.93 -4.16
CA MET A 158 -11.53 6.72 -3.09
C MET A 158 -11.10 8.19 -3.14
N SER A 159 -9.89 8.47 -3.60
CA SER A 159 -9.37 9.82 -3.81
C SER A 159 -9.97 10.46 -5.06
N THR A 160 -11.30 10.66 -5.06
CA THR A 160 -12.09 11.11 -6.22
C THR A 160 -11.74 12.51 -6.71
N GLY A 161 -11.10 13.33 -5.86
CA GLY A 161 -10.63 14.68 -6.21
C GLY A 161 -9.28 14.70 -6.92
N PHE A 162 -8.56 13.58 -6.94
CA PHE A 162 -7.25 13.52 -7.59
C PHE A 162 -7.38 13.58 -9.11
N SER A 163 -6.63 14.48 -9.73
CA SER A 163 -6.60 14.66 -11.19
C SER A 163 -6.20 13.35 -11.90
N GLY A 164 -5.34 12.56 -11.27
CA GLY A 164 -4.90 11.25 -11.74
C GLY A 164 -5.98 10.17 -11.79
N ASN A 165 -7.16 10.39 -11.17
CA ASN A 165 -8.31 9.49 -11.24
C ASN A 165 -9.37 9.97 -12.26
N ILE A 166 -9.43 11.28 -12.54
CA ILE A 166 -10.49 11.87 -13.36
C ILE A 166 -10.28 11.54 -14.84
N GLY A 167 -11.20 10.76 -15.41
CA GLY A 167 -11.16 10.38 -16.83
C GLY A 167 -10.08 9.35 -17.20
N VAL A 168 -9.31 8.87 -16.23
CA VAL A 168 -8.30 7.83 -16.43
C VAL A 168 -8.90 6.45 -16.20
N ARG A 169 -8.61 5.50 -17.10
CA ARG A 169 -9.05 4.12 -16.95
C ARG A 169 -8.26 3.42 -15.85
N ILE A 170 -8.91 2.49 -15.17
CA ILE A 170 -8.22 1.61 -14.22
C ILE A 170 -7.12 0.82 -14.96
N PRO A 171 -5.90 0.69 -14.42
CA PRO A 171 -4.81 -0.03 -15.06
C PRO A 171 -5.14 -1.51 -15.26
N SER A 172 -4.65 -2.12 -16.35
CA SER A 172 -4.98 -3.50 -16.69
C SER A 172 -4.45 -4.55 -15.71
N ASN A 173 -3.44 -4.19 -14.92
CA ASN A 173 -2.82 -5.04 -13.89
C ASN A 173 -3.33 -4.74 -12.47
N TRP A 174 -4.47 -4.09 -12.33
CA TRP A 174 -5.04 -3.84 -11.00
C TRP A 174 -5.35 -5.16 -10.28
N ALA A 175 -5.03 -5.21 -9.01
CA ALA A 175 -5.33 -6.33 -8.12
C ALA A 175 -6.29 -5.90 -7.01
N PHE A 176 -6.24 -4.63 -6.65
CA PHE A 176 -7.08 -4.00 -5.63
C PHE A 176 -7.52 -2.63 -6.10
N ASP A 177 -8.76 -2.25 -5.74
CA ASP A 177 -9.36 -0.95 -6.00
C ASP A 177 -10.05 -0.47 -4.73
N GLN A 178 -9.48 0.56 -4.08
CA GLN A 178 -9.98 1.20 -2.87
C GLN A 178 -11.01 2.27 -3.26
N PHE A 179 -12.26 2.10 -2.85
CA PHE A 179 -13.35 2.91 -3.39
C PHE A 179 -14.26 3.57 -2.34
N TYR A 180 -14.17 3.18 -1.06
CA TYR A 180 -15.08 3.71 -0.05
C TYR A 180 -14.60 3.51 1.38
N GLU A 181 -14.56 4.57 2.17
CA GLU A 181 -14.28 4.53 3.62
C GLU A 181 -15.56 4.28 4.41
N THR A 182 -15.49 3.44 5.44
CA THR A 182 -16.63 3.15 6.32
C THR A 182 -16.20 2.53 7.64
N SER A 183 -17.11 2.60 8.62
CA SER A 183 -16.95 1.91 9.91
C SER A 183 -17.87 0.69 9.97
N TYR A 184 -17.35 -0.41 10.48
CA TYR A 184 -18.09 -1.65 10.70
C TYR A 184 -18.00 -2.11 12.15
N GLY A 185 -18.95 -2.98 12.54
CA GLY A 185 -18.99 -3.58 13.87
C GLY A 185 -19.47 -2.63 14.96
N SER A 186 -19.33 -3.07 16.20
CA SER A 186 -19.64 -2.30 17.41
C SER A 186 -18.83 -2.82 18.59
N GLY A 187 -18.61 -1.97 19.62
CA GLY A 187 -17.79 -2.35 20.78
C GLY A 187 -16.40 -2.80 20.35
N ASP A 188 -15.95 -3.95 20.86
CA ASP A 188 -14.59 -4.48 20.60
C ASP A 188 -14.35 -4.92 19.15
N SER A 189 -15.43 -5.09 18.36
CA SER A 189 -15.33 -5.40 16.92
C SER A 189 -15.39 -4.17 16.02
N GLN A 190 -15.62 -2.98 16.57
CA GLN A 190 -15.67 -1.75 15.76
C GLN A 190 -14.32 -1.48 15.10
N ILE A 191 -14.37 -1.21 13.79
CA ILE A 191 -13.18 -0.96 12.96
C ILE A 191 -13.53 0.01 11.83
N ASN A 192 -12.62 0.96 11.57
CA ASN A 192 -12.67 1.81 10.40
C ASN A 192 -11.86 1.16 9.29
N ILE A 193 -12.44 1.04 8.12
CA ILE A 193 -11.78 0.43 6.97
C ILE A 193 -12.06 1.21 5.71
N ASP A 194 -11.13 1.12 4.79
CA ASP A 194 -11.34 1.42 3.40
C ASP A 194 -11.76 0.13 2.68
N LYS A 195 -12.92 0.18 2.03
CA LYS A 195 -13.40 -0.93 1.22
C LYS A 195 -12.59 -1.07 -0.05
N VAL A 196 -12.21 -2.30 -0.33
CA VAL A 196 -11.41 -2.66 -1.49
C VAL A 196 -12.08 -3.80 -2.25
N MET A 197 -12.18 -3.64 -3.55
CA MET A 197 -12.66 -4.64 -4.50
C MET A 197 -11.54 -5.59 -4.92
#